data_ad53be204101d4f9f137df14acc43d70
#
_entry.id   ad53be204101d4f9f137df14acc43d70
#
_cell.length_a   1.000
_cell.length_b   1.000
_cell.length_c   1.000
_cell.angle_alpha   90.00
_cell.angle_beta   90.00
_cell.angle_gamma   90.00
#
_symmetry.space_group_name_H-M   'P 1'
#
loop_
_entity.id
_entity.type
_entity.pdbx_description
1 polymer ?
#
loop_
_entity_poly.entity_id
_entity_poly.type
_entity_poly.pdbx_seq_one_letter_code
_entity_poly.pdbx_strand_id
1 'polypeptide(L)'
;VEIARALAEGARVLIMDEPTSALSASEVEILFRIIRELTADGVAVVYISHHMDECLEIADTAVILRDGRHVATAPMAEVDLPWIVRTMAGRDQSDLFPRMETTAGEPILRIEGLIVPDPANPSRVAVDDLSLTVSEGEVVAIYGLMGAGRTELLETLAGRHRPAAGQILLDGKDVTRAPIAERIADGMVLVPEDRQADGLVQLMRVGRNMSLAALRTLTHLFQVKRKQEEAEISKGIEDVRVKAESASIGITSLSGGNQQKVVIAKALMTAPRMLLMDEPTRGIDIGAKSDIFSTMAAVAGTGV
;
A
#
# COMPACT_ATOMS: atom_id res chain seq x y z
N VAL A 1 -20.31 2.19 -17.71
CA VAL A 1 -21.04 1.08 -18.37
C VAL A 1 -21.98 0.43 -17.35
N GLU A 2 -21.51 -0.06 -16.19
CA GLU A 2 -22.36 -0.76 -15.20
C GLU A 2 -23.49 0.11 -14.63
N ILE A 3 -23.24 1.37 -14.32
CA ILE A 3 -24.25 2.31 -13.85
C ILE A 3 -25.34 2.49 -14.92
N ALA A 4 -24.96 2.69 -16.18
CA ALA A 4 -25.92 2.87 -17.27
C ALA A 4 -26.76 1.59 -17.50
N ARG A 5 -26.19 0.41 -17.28
CA ARG A 5 -26.90 -0.87 -17.36
C ARG A 5 -27.96 -1.00 -16.25
N ALA A 6 -27.57 -0.74 -14.99
CA ALA A 6 -28.49 -0.79 -13.85
C ALA A 6 -29.68 0.16 -14.01
N LEU A 7 -29.44 1.34 -14.59
CA LEU A 7 -30.46 2.34 -14.87
C LEU A 7 -31.40 1.92 -15.98
N ALA A 8 -30.88 1.29 -17.05
CA ALA A 8 -31.71 0.81 -18.17
C ALA A 8 -32.71 -0.27 -17.73
N GLU A 9 -32.44 -0.96 -16.62
CA GLU A 9 -33.32 -1.98 -16.01
C GLU A 9 -34.42 -1.36 -15.09
N GLY A 10 -34.47 -0.04 -14.93
CA GLY A 10 -35.47 0.66 -14.12
C GLY A 10 -35.26 0.46 -12.61
N ALA A 11 -34.03 0.37 -12.16
CA ALA A 11 -33.69 0.19 -10.76
C ALA A 11 -34.21 1.34 -9.89
N ARG A 12 -34.89 1.03 -8.80
CA ARG A 12 -35.32 2.01 -7.78
C ARG A 12 -34.36 2.16 -6.64
N VAL A 13 -33.46 1.21 -6.48
CA VAL A 13 -32.36 1.20 -5.51
C VAL A 13 -31.09 0.84 -6.25
N LEU A 14 -30.05 1.66 -6.11
CA LEU A 14 -28.75 1.46 -6.71
C LEU A 14 -27.70 1.30 -5.60
N ILE A 15 -26.95 0.21 -5.64
CA ILE A 15 -25.83 -0.04 -4.71
C ILE A 15 -24.55 0.15 -5.48
N MET A 16 -23.69 1.06 -5.02
CA MET A 16 -22.38 1.36 -5.59
C MET A 16 -21.30 1.00 -4.57
N ASP A 17 -20.45 0.04 -4.92
CA ASP A 17 -19.33 -0.40 -4.08
C ASP A 17 -18.01 0.11 -4.69
N GLU A 18 -17.34 1.04 -3.96
CA GLU A 18 -16.09 1.68 -4.37
C GLU A 18 -16.10 2.24 -5.82
N PRO A 19 -17.15 3.00 -6.24
CA PRO A 19 -17.34 3.33 -7.66
C PRO A 19 -16.28 4.28 -8.21
N THR A 20 -15.48 4.93 -7.36
CA THR A 20 -14.46 5.93 -7.72
C THR A 20 -13.03 5.38 -7.73
N SER A 21 -12.82 4.14 -7.32
CA SER A 21 -11.48 3.54 -7.12
C SER A 21 -10.55 3.58 -8.35
N ALA A 22 -11.12 3.70 -9.57
CA ALA A 22 -10.39 3.77 -10.84
C ALA A 22 -10.67 5.06 -11.63
N LEU A 23 -11.32 6.06 -11.02
CA LEU A 23 -11.72 7.30 -11.68
C LEU A 23 -10.75 8.45 -11.37
N SER A 24 -10.59 9.33 -12.35
CA SER A 24 -9.95 10.63 -12.15
C SER A 24 -10.88 11.60 -11.41
N ALA A 25 -10.34 12.66 -10.81
CA ALA A 25 -11.15 13.66 -10.11
C ALA A 25 -12.28 14.25 -10.97
N SER A 26 -12.03 14.51 -12.26
CA SER A 26 -13.06 15.01 -13.19
C SER A 26 -14.17 13.99 -13.48
N GLU A 27 -13.84 12.70 -13.47
CA GLU A 27 -14.83 11.62 -13.64
C GLU A 27 -15.66 11.41 -12.36
N VAL A 28 -15.07 11.61 -11.19
CA VAL A 28 -15.80 11.61 -9.89
C VAL A 28 -16.86 12.72 -9.87
N GLU A 29 -16.51 13.94 -10.30
CA GLU A 29 -17.49 15.04 -10.42
C GLU A 29 -18.67 14.71 -11.35
N ILE A 30 -18.39 14.04 -12.47
CA ILE A 30 -19.43 13.56 -13.39
C ILE A 30 -20.32 12.53 -12.71
N LEU A 31 -19.72 11.56 -12.00
CA LEU A 31 -20.44 10.54 -11.25
C LEU A 31 -21.37 11.18 -10.21
N PHE A 32 -20.88 12.14 -9.42
CA PHE A 32 -21.67 12.82 -8.40
C PHE A 32 -22.85 13.59 -8.99
N ARG A 33 -22.67 14.22 -10.15
CA ARG A 33 -23.78 14.85 -10.87
C ARG A 33 -24.85 13.83 -11.26
N ILE A 34 -24.44 12.68 -11.80
CA ILE A 34 -25.36 11.59 -12.15
C ILE A 34 -26.10 11.08 -10.90
N ILE A 35 -25.42 10.89 -9.78
CA ILE A 35 -26.03 10.44 -8.52
C ILE A 35 -27.11 11.47 -8.08
N ARG A 36 -26.80 12.77 -8.12
CA ARG A 36 -27.75 13.84 -7.75
C ARG A 36 -28.98 13.87 -8.67
N GLU A 37 -28.80 13.66 -9.97
CA GLU A 37 -29.92 13.53 -10.94
C GLU A 37 -30.80 12.32 -10.61
N LEU A 38 -30.21 11.17 -10.34
CA LEU A 38 -30.93 9.94 -10.00
C LEU A 38 -31.72 10.05 -8.70
N THR A 39 -31.13 10.66 -7.67
CA THR A 39 -31.82 10.84 -6.40
C THR A 39 -32.96 11.84 -6.54
N ALA A 40 -32.82 12.88 -7.37
CA ALA A 40 -33.91 13.79 -7.72
C ALA A 40 -35.07 13.09 -8.44
N ASP A 41 -34.79 12.05 -9.24
CA ASP A 41 -35.77 11.20 -9.93
C ASP A 41 -36.34 10.10 -9.01
N GLY A 42 -35.99 10.09 -7.73
CA GLY A 42 -36.53 9.18 -6.72
C GLY A 42 -35.82 7.82 -6.62
N VAL A 43 -34.63 7.68 -7.18
CA VAL A 43 -33.79 6.48 -7.01
C VAL A 43 -33.04 6.59 -5.67
N ALA A 44 -33.16 5.56 -4.83
CA ALA A 44 -32.37 5.47 -3.61
C ALA A 44 -30.95 4.95 -3.94
N VAL A 45 -29.91 5.61 -3.41
CA VAL A 45 -28.52 5.22 -3.66
C VAL A 45 -27.86 4.80 -2.34
N VAL A 46 -27.26 3.61 -2.33
CA VAL A 46 -26.36 3.16 -1.27
C VAL A 46 -24.94 3.27 -1.81
N TYR A 47 -24.19 4.23 -1.28
CA TYR A 47 -22.82 4.52 -1.71
C TYR A 47 -21.84 3.98 -0.69
N ILE A 48 -21.00 3.02 -1.09
CA ILE A 48 -19.99 2.40 -0.24
C ILE A 48 -18.63 2.91 -0.70
N SER A 49 -17.88 3.57 0.18
CA SER A 49 -16.54 4.08 -0.12
C SER A 49 -15.71 4.19 1.17
N HIS A 50 -14.39 4.11 1.01
CA HIS A 50 -13.41 4.47 2.02
C HIS A 50 -12.84 5.88 1.80
N HIS A 51 -13.24 6.56 0.74
CA HIS A 51 -12.95 7.98 0.47
C HIS A 51 -13.96 8.85 1.22
N MET A 52 -13.58 9.30 2.42
CA MET A 52 -14.49 9.98 3.34
C MET A 52 -14.94 11.33 2.82
N ASP A 53 -14.06 12.05 2.11
CA ASP A 53 -14.38 13.34 1.50
C ASP A 53 -15.51 13.21 0.47
N GLU A 54 -15.52 12.13 -0.30
CA GLU A 54 -16.58 11.80 -1.24
C GLU A 54 -17.92 11.55 -0.52
N CYS A 55 -17.88 10.78 0.56
CA CYS A 55 -19.08 10.51 1.36
C CYS A 55 -19.64 11.79 1.98
N LEU A 56 -18.78 12.68 2.49
CA LEU A 56 -19.18 13.97 3.05
C LEU A 56 -19.82 14.89 1.99
N GLU A 57 -19.45 14.75 0.72
CA GLU A 57 -19.98 15.58 -0.37
C GLU A 57 -21.33 15.10 -0.90
N ILE A 58 -21.52 13.75 -1.01
CA ILE A 58 -22.64 13.19 -1.79
C ILE A 58 -23.76 12.59 -0.94
N ALA A 59 -23.50 12.19 0.31
CA ALA A 59 -24.46 11.44 1.10
C ALA A 59 -25.31 12.32 2.01
N ASP A 60 -26.55 11.90 2.26
CA ASP A 60 -27.46 12.53 3.23
C ASP A 60 -27.31 11.90 4.63
N THR A 61 -26.95 10.63 4.69
CA THR A 61 -26.84 9.85 5.93
C THR A 61 -25.60 8.98 5.89
N ALA A 62 -24.82 9.01 6.98
CA ALA A 62 -23.70 8.14 7.20
C ALA A 62 -24.12 6.90 7.99
N VAL A 63 -23.73 5.71 7.52
CA VAL A 63 -23.86 4.45 8.24
C VAL A 63 -22.47 3.84 8.39
N ILE A 64 -22.01 3.67 9.62
CA ILE A 64 -20.66 3.14 9.89
C ILE A 64 -20.76 1.67 10.29
N LEU A 65 -20.02 0.83 9.55
CA LEU A 65 -19.84 -0.58 9.85
C LEU A 65 -18.38 -0.83 10.25
N ARG A 66 -18.18 -1.69 11.26
CA ARG A 66 -16.85 -2.15 11.69
C ARG A 66 -16.91 -3.62 12.11
N ASP A 67 -16.00 -4.42 11.55
CA ASP A 67 -15.95 -5.87 11.81
C ASP A 67 -17.31 -6.58 11.59
N GLY A 68 -18.03 -6.18 10.52
CA GLY A 68 -19.35 -6.72 10.17
C GLY A 68 -20.50 -6.28 11.07
N ARG A 69 -20.28 -5.31 11.99
CA ARG A 69 -21.30 -4.81 12.93
C ARG A 69 -21.60 -3.34 12.63
N HIS A 70 -22.88 -2.99 12.78
CA HIS A 70 -23.31 -1.60 12.78
C HIS A 70 -22.78 -0.88 14.03
N VAL A 71 -22.12 0.26 13.84
CA VAL A 71 -21.52 1.06 14.92
C VAL A 71 -22.28 2.34 15.14
N ALA A 72 -22.63 3.07 14.07
CA ALA A 72 -23.35 4.32 14.17
C ALA A 72 -24.14 4.62 12.89
N THR A 73 -25.18 5.42 13.04
CA THR A 73 -25.91 6.10 11.94
C THR A 73 -26.12 7.54 12.34
N ALA A 74 -25.81 8.48 11.45
CA ALA A 74 -26.01 9.91 11.70
C ALA A 74 -26.36 10.65 10.40
N PRO A 75 -27.17 11.73 10.47
CA PRO A 75 -27.33 12.66 9.35
C PRO A 75 -25.97 13.27 8.96
N MET A 76 -25.68 13.40 7.66
CA MET A 76 -24.39 13.93 7.21
C MET A 76 -24.11 15.35 7.70
N ALA A 77 -25.15 16.15 7.96
CA ALA A 77 -25.02 17.49 8.54
C ALA A 77 -24.38 17.51 9.96
N GLU A 78 -24.38 16.37 10.66
CA GLU A 78 -23.81 16.22 12.01
C GLU A 78 -22.47 15.47 11.99
N VAL A 79 -21.95 15.13 10.79
CA VAL A 79 -20.79 14.28 10.59
C VAL A 79 -19.63 15.10 10.01
N ASP A 80 -18.47 14.97 10.63
CA ASP A 80 -17.21 15.51 10.12
C ASP A 80 -16.18 14.37 9.92
N LEU A 81 -15.10 14.68 9.24
CA LEU A 81 -14.04 13.72 8.98
C LEU A 81 -13.47 13.09 10.28
N PRO A 82 -13.18 13.86 11.35
CA PRO A 82 -12.77 13.30 12.64
C PRO A 82 -13.78 12.31 13.24
N TRP A 83 -15.08 12.62 13.13
CA TRP A 83 -16.14 11.73 13.61
C TRP A 83 -16.17 10.40 12.86
N ILE A 84 -16.08 10.44 11.51
CA ILE A 84 -16.01 9.22 10.68
C ILE A 84 -14.81 8.39 11.09
N VAL A 85 -13.62 8.98 11.11
CA VAL A 85 -12.36 8.33 11.43
C VAL A 85 -12.42 7.66 12.80
N ARG A 86 -12.83 8.39 13.83
CA ARG A 86 -12.96 7.87 15.20
C ARG A 86 -13.98 6.73 15.29
N THR A 87 -15.11 6.86 14.61
CA THR A 87 -16.18 5.85 14.64
C THR A 87 -15.78 4.58 13.89
N MET A 88 -15.11 4.71 12.74
CA MET A 88 -14.61 3.58 11.97
C MET A 88 -13.45 2.87 12.67
N ALA A 89 -12.44 3.61 13.12
CA ALA A 89 -11.23 3.04 13.69
C ALA A 89 -11.36 2.71 15.19
N GLY A 90 -12.30 3.34 15.89
CA GLY A 90 -12.44 3.23 17.34
C GLY A 90 -11.32 3.90 18.14
N ARG A 91 -10.55 4.79 17.49
CA ARG A 91 -9.41 5.55 18.04
C ARG A 91 -9.44 6.98 17.48
N ASP A 92 -8.80 7.90 18.18
CA ASP A 92 -8.65 9.27 17.69
C ASP A 92 -7.67 9.35 16.50
N GLN A 93 -7.83 10.36 15.66
CA GLN A 93 -7.02 10.53 14.45
C GLN A 93 -5.53 10.71 14.77
N SER A 94 -5.19 11.34 15.88
CA SER A 94 -3.81 11.49 16.38
C SER A 94 -3.12 10.15 16.66
N ASP A 95 -3.90 9.15 17.12
CA ASP A 95 -3.40 7.82 17.44
C ASP A 95 -3.26 6.93 16.19
N LEU A 96 -3.95 7.31 15.09
CA LEU A 96 -3.92 6.57 13.83
C LEU A 96 -2.67 6.88 12.99
N PHE A 97 -2.15 8.08 13.10
CA PHE A 97 -1.00 8.55 12.32
C PHE A 97 0.07 9.10 13.26
N PRO A 98 0.91 8.24 13.83
CA PRO A 98 1.96 8.68 14.74
C PRO A 98 2.91 9.64 14.01
N ARG A 99 3.26 10.75 14.67
CA ARG A 99 4.35 11.61 14.18
C ARG A 99 5.65 10.83 14.28
N MET A 100 6.34 10.72 13.15
CA MET A 100 7.67 10.13 13.13
C MET A 100 8.68 11.20 13.56
N GLU A 101 9.20 11.07 14.77
CA GLU A 101 10.36 11.81 15.23
C GLU A 101 11.59 10.93 14.98
N THR A 102 12.09 10.93 13.75
CA THR A 102 13.30 10.22 13.39
C THR A 102 14.44 11.22 13.24
N THR A 103 15.61 10.87 13.75
CA THR A 103 16.84 11.62 13.50
C THR A 103 17.52 10.98 12.29
N ALA A 104 17.64 11.74 11.20
CA ALA A 104 18.32 11.26 10.00
C ALA A 104 19.80 10.93 10.35
N GLY A 105 20.21 9.72 10.00
CA GLY A 105 21.58 9.24 10.15
C GLY A 105 22.47 9.60 8.95
N GLU A 106 23.43 8.71 8.65
CA GLU A 106 24.31 8.87 7.50
C GLU A 106 23.55 8.57 6.18
N PRO A 107 23.96 9.16 5.05
CA PRO A 107 23.36 8.88 3.76
C PRO A 107 23.50 7.39 3.38
N ILE A 108 22.36 6.70 3.17
CA ILE A 108 22.34 5.28 2.78
C ILE A 108 22.05 5.09 1.28
N LEU A 109 21.17 5.91 0.70
CA LEU A 109 20.86 5.89 -0.73
C LEU A 109 21.27 7.21 -1.35
N ARG A 110 22.01 7.16 -2.47
CA ARG A 110 22.26 8.32 -3.33
C ARG A 110 21.93 7.98 -4.77
N ILE A 111 21.13 8.82 -5.38
CA ILE A 111 20.72 8.75 -6.78
C ILE A 111 21.31 10.02 -7.45
N GLU A 112 21.99 9.85 -8.58
CA GLU A 112 22.63 10.96 -9.30
C GLU A 112 22.23 10.92 -10.78
N GLY A 113 21.52 11.94 -11.25
CA GLY A 113 21.15 12.13 -12.65
C GLY A 113 20.39 10.96 -13.27
N LEU A 114 19.48 10.33 -12.53
CA LEU A 114 18.80 9.12 -12.97
C LEU A 114 17.78 9.40 -14.07
N ILE A 115 17.91 8.71 -15.20
CA ILE A 115 16.96 8.75 -16.32
C ILE A 115 16.39 7.34 -16.52
N VAL A 116 15.06 7.22 -16.40
CA VAL A 116 14.33 5.95 -16.57
C VAL A 116 13.40 6.05 -17.76
N PRO A 117 13.59 5.25 -18.82
CA PRO A 117 12.62 5.12 -19.90
C PRO A 117 11.30 4.53 -19.39
N ASP A 118 10.19 4.94 -19.99
CA ASP A 118 8.88 4.33 -19.69
C ASP A 118 8.87 2.88 -20.23
N PRO A 119 8.64 1.86 -19.37
CA PRO A 119 8.64 0.46 -19.79
C PRO A 119 7.54 0.12 -20.81
N ALA A 120 6.41 0.84 -20.74
CA ALA A 120 5.27 0.66 -21.65
C ALA A 120 5.48 1.42 -22.99
N ASN A 121 6.25 2.51 -22.96
CA ASN A 121 6.55 3.32 -24.15
C ASN A 121 7.99 3.84 -24.12
N PRO A 122 8.96 3.09 -24.69
CA PRO A 122 10.38 3.47 -24.65
C PRO A 122 10.74 4.82 -25.29
N SER A 123 9.83 5.42 -26.04
CA SER A 123 10.01 6.78 -26.61
C SER A 123 9.72 7.88 -25.58
N ARG A 124 9.16 7.52 -24.43
CA ARG A 124 8.85 8.43 -23.31
C ARG A 124 9.84 8.19 -22.18
N VAL A 125 10.20 9.28 -21.50
CA VAL A 125 10.95 9.20 -20.23
C VAL A 125 9.96 9.23 -19.09
N ALA A 126 10.03 8.23 -18.19
CA ALA A 126 9.20 8.14 -16.99
C ALA A 126 9.82 8.95 -15.83
N VAL A 127 11.15 8.91 -15.71
CA VAL A 127 11.92 9.71 -14.73
C VAL A 127 13.04 10.41 -15.48
N ASP A 128 13.11 11.75 -15.36
CA ASP A 128 14.06 12.58 -16.09
C ASP A 128 14.98 13.34 -15.11
N ASP A 129 16.27 13.05 -15.17
CA ASP A 129 17.36 13.69 -14.42
C ASP A 129 17.11 13.80 -12.90
N LEU A 130 16.67 12.71 -12.26
CA LEU A 130 16.41 12.69 -10.82
C LEU A 130 17.71 12.52 -10.03
N SER A 131 17.92 13.42 -9.07
CA SER A 131 18.94 13.28 -8.03
C SER A 131 18.29 13.37 -6.65
N LEU A 132 18.61 12.42 -5.76
CA LEU A 132 18.01 12.28 -4.45
C LEU A 132 19.00 11.61 -3.50
N THR A 133 19.03 12.04 -2.25
CA THR A 133 19.75 11.37 -1.16
C THR A 133 18.77 11.02 -0.05
N VAL A 134 18.87 9.81 0.50
CA VAL A 134 18.09 9.34 1.65
C VAL A 134 19.05 8.84 2.71
N SER A 135 18.82 9.20 3.96
CA SER A 135 19.64 8.84 5.13
C SER A 135 19.03 7.68 5.91
N GLU A 136 19.84 7.03 6.75
CA GLU A 136 19.35 6.00 7.68
C GLU A 136 18.28 6.57 8.61
N GLY A 137 17.18 5.82 8.80
CA GLY A 137 16.06 6.23 9.64
C GLY A 137 15.20 7.36 9.06
N GLU A 138 15.50 7.84 7.84
CA GLU A 138 14.71 8.87 7.16
C GLU A 138 13.56 8.26 6.38
N VAL A 139 12.37 8.86 6.46
CA VAL A 139 11.23 8.50 5.63
C VAL A 139 11.00 9.58 4.59
N VAL A 140 11.31 9.27 3.34
CA VAL A 140 11.08 10.16 2.19
C VAL A 140 9.78 9.78 1.49
N ALA A 141 8.86 10.73 1.36
CA ALA A 141 7.62 10.55 0.63
C ALA A 141 7.72 11.17 -0.77
N ILE A 142 7.45 10.35 -1.80
CA ILE A 142 7.45 10.76 -3.20
C ILE A 142 6.01 10.95 -3.66
N TYR A 143 5.63 12.18 -3.97
CA TYR A 143 4.29 12.51 -4.46
C TYR A 143 4.30 12.81 -5.96
N GLY A 144 3.18 12.56 -6.61
CA GLY A 144 2.96 12.86 -8.02
C GLY A 144 1.61 12.36 -8.50
N LEU A 145 1.13 12.89 -9.62
CA LEU A 145 -0.09 12.42 -10.28
C LEU A 145 0.11 11.01 -10.87
N MET A 146 -0.99 10.38 -11.28
CA MET A 146 -0.91 9.12 -12.03
C MET A 146 -0.04 9.29 -13.27
N GLY A 147 0.88 8.35 -13.50
CA GLY A 147 1.84 8.43 -14.61
C GLY A 147 3.01 9.39 -14.40
N ALA A 148 3.25 9.88 -13.17
CA ALA A 148 4.40 10.74 -12.85
C ALA A 148 5.73 9.99 -12.69
N GLY A 149 5.78 8.68 -12.94
CA GLY A 149 7.03 7.90 -12.89
C GLY A 149 7.40 7.35 -11.52
N ARG A 150 6.49 7.40 -10.52
CA ARG A 150 6.77 6.94 -9.14
C ARG A 150 7.07 5.45 -9.09
N THR A 151 6.21 4.63 -9.67
CA THR A 151 6.37 3.16 -9.74
C THR A 151 7.62 2.81 -10.53
N GLU A 152 7.84 3.43 -11.68
CA GLU A 152 9.01 3.19 -12.53
C GLU A 152 10.32 3.54 -11.81
N LEU A 153 10.32 4.59 -10.99
CA LEU A 153 11.45 4.93 -10.13
C LEU A 153 11.71 3.82 -9.12
N LEU A 154 10.71 3.43 -8.31
CA LEU A 154 10.86 2.43 -7.27
C LEU A 154 11.23 1.05 -7.83
N GLU A 155 10.65 0.66 -8.95
CA GLU A 155 10.99 -0.58 -9.66
C GLU A 155 12.42 -0.54 -10.24
N THR A 156 12.88 0.62 -10.71
CA THR A 156 14.28 0.81 -11.15
C THR A 156 15.22 0.70 -9.96
N LEU A 157 14.90 1.30 -8.81
CA LEU A 157 15.68 1.14 -7.59
C LEU A 157 15.70 -0.30 -7.11
N ALA A 158 14.61 -1.05 -7.25
CA ALA A 158 14.55 -2.48 -6.94
C ALA A 158 15.27 -3.37 -7.97
N GLY A 159 15.63 -2.85 -9.15
CA GLY A 159 16.34 -3.59 -10.20
C GLY A 159 15.45 -4.29 -11.22
N ARG A 160 14.14 -3.99 -11.27
CA ARG A 160 13.22 -4.49 -12.31
C ARG A 160 13.48 -3.85 -13.67
N HIS A 161 13.83 -2.56 -13.69
CA HIS A 161 14.15 -1.80 -14.90
C HIS A 161 15.59 -1.30 -14.86
N ARG A 162 16.17 -1.12 -16.03
CA ARG A 162 17.51 -0.53 -16.19
C ARG A 162 17.37 0.94 -16.52
N PRO A 163 18.05 1.83 -15.78
CA PRO A 163 18.08 3.24 -16.16
C PRO A 163 18.89 3.43 -17.47
N ALA A 164 18.51 4.46 -18.22
CA ALA A 164 19.24 4.87 -19.44
C ALA A 164 20.52 5.64 -19.09
N ALA A 165 20.47 6.42 -17.99
CA ALA A 165 21.60 7.18 -17.47
C ALA A 165 21.49 7.35 -15.96
N GLY A 166 22.54 7.87 -15.33
CA GLY A 166 22.64 8.12 -13.91
C GLY A 166 23.24 6.97 -13.13
N GLN A 167 23.32 7.16 -11.81
CA GLN A 167 23.94 6.23 -10.89
C GLN A 167 23.07 6.03 -9.63
N ILE A 168 23.05 4.80 -9.11
CA ILE A 168 22.38 4.42 -7.85
C ILE A 168 23.43 3.84 -6.93
N LEU A 169 23.68 4.51 -5.81
CA LEU A 169 24.60 4.09 -4.77
C LEU A 169 23.83 3.69 -3.52
N LEU A 170 24.03 2.48 -3.03
CA LEU A 170 23.51 1.99 -1.75
C LEU A 170 24.70 1.78 -0.81
N ASP A 171 24.74 2.53 0.29
CA ASP A 171 25.84 2.50 1.24
C ASP A 171 27.22 2.69 0.54
N GLY A 172 27.27 3.61 -0.41
CA GLY A 172 28.47 3.89 -1.22
C GLY A 172 28.78 2.84 -2.31
N LYS A 173 28.08 1.69 -2.32
CA LYS A 173 28.23 0.65 -3.37
C LYS A 173 27.38 1.00 -4.59
N ASP A 174 27.97 0.98 -5.78
CA ASP A 174 27.21 1.14 -7.03
C ASP A 174 26.37 -0.11 -7.31
N VAL A 175 25.05 0.07 -7.25
CA VAL A 175 24.05 -0.97 -7.52
C VAL A 175 23.26 -0.71 -8.80
N THR A 176 23.65 0.27 -9.62
CA THR A 176 22.93 0.72 -10.83
C THR A 176 22.56 -0.43 -11.77
N ARG A 177 23.46 -1.40 -11.92
CA ARG A 177 23.26 -2.57 -12.80
C ARG A 177 23.09 -3.87 -12.06
N ALA A 178 23.06 -3.84 -10.71
CA ALA A 178 22.91 -5.04 -9.90
C ALA A 178 21.51 -5.68 -10.14
N PRO A 179 21.43 -7.01 -10.26
CA PRO A 179 20.15 -7.69 -10.38
C PRO A 179 19.37 -7.65 -9.08
N ILE A 180 18.05 -7.89 -9.14
CA ILE A 180 17.12 -7.86 -7.99
C ILE A 180 17.65 -8.66 -6.79
N ALA A 181 18.13 -9.89 -7.03
CA ALA A 181 18.60 -10.78 -5.97
C ALA A 181 19.83 -10.21 -5.22
N GLU A 182 20.70 -9.47 -5.91
CA GLU A 182 21.86 -8.81 -5.32
C GLU A 182 21.42 -7.58 -4.51
N ARG A 183 20.49 -6.76 -5.05
CA ARG A 183 19.96 -5.61 -4.32
C ARG A 183 19.25 -6.01 -3.03
N ILE A 184 18.47 -7.10 -3.06
CA ILE A 184 17.88 -7.69 -1.85
C ILE A 184 18.96 -8.13 -0.86
N ALA A 185 20.03 -8.78 -1.35
CA ALA A 185 21.14 -9.20 -0.50
C ALA A 185 21.94 -8.01 0.10
N ASP A 186 22.01 -6.91 -0.63
CA ASP A 186 22.59 -5.64 -0.17
C ASP A 186 21.64 -4.82 0.74
N GLY A 187 20.41 -5.32 0.93
CA GLY A 187 19.42 -4.74 1.86
C GLY A 187 18.43 -3.77 1.24
N MET A 188 18.28 -3.68 -0.08
CA MET A 188 17.26 -2.86 -0.76
C MET A 188 16.09 -3.75 -1.19
N VAL A 189 14.88 -3.51 -0.66
CA VAL A 189 13.70 -4.35 -0.89
C VAL A 189 12.49 -3.50 -1.25
N LEU A 190 11.69 -3.97 -2.21
CA LEU A 190 10.46 -3.33 -2.67
C LEU A 190 9.21 -4.04 -2.14
N VAL A 191 8.31 -3.27 -1.56
CA VAL A 191 6.89 -3.60 -1.36
C VAL A 191 6.13 -3.02 -2.56
N PRO A 192 5.61 -3.86 -3.48
CA PRO A 192 5.02 -3.41 -4.73
C PRO A 192 3.61 -2.84 -4.52
N GLU A 193 3.15 -2.04 -5.51
CA GLU A 193 1.79 -1.48 -5.55
C GLU A 193 0.72 -2.58 -5.64
N ASP A 194 0.86 -3.51 -6.60
CA ASP A 194 -0.06 -4.65 -6.73
C ASP A 194 0.42 -5.84 -5.89
N ARG A 195 -0.12 -5.90 -4.66
CA ARG A 195 0.19 -7.02 -3.75
C ARG A 195 -0.25 -8.37 -4.28
N GLN A 196 -1.29 -8.43 -5.13
CA GLN A 196 -1.84 -9.69 -5.61
C GLN A 196 -1.02 -10.26 -6.78
N ALA A 197 -0.60 -9.40 -7.69
CA ALA A 197 0.19 -9.81 -8.84
C ALA A 197 1.68 -10.00 -8.49
N ASP A 198 2.26 -9.04 -7.75
CA ASP A 198 3.71 -8.97 -7.53
C ASP A 198 4.13 -9.27 -6.09
N GLY A 199 3.23 -9.06 -5.12
CA GLY A 199 3.55 -9.19 -3.70
C GLY A 199 3.38 -10.60 -3.14
N LEU A 200 2.38 -11.35 -3.60
CA LEU A 200 1.93 -12.60 -3.00
C LEU A 200 1.86 -13.75 -4.00
N VAL A 201 2.13 -14.95 -3.53
CA VAL A 201 1.83 -16.19 -4.24
C VAL A 201 0.49 -16.71 -3.72
N GLN A 202 -0.59 -16.54 -4.51
CA GLN A 202 -1.98 -16.79 -4.11
C GLN A 202 -2.26 -18.23 -3.65
N LEU A 203 -1.54 -19.21 -4.19
CA LEU A 203 -1.65 -20.62 -3.82
C LEU A 203 -0.90 -21.00 -2.54
N MET A 204 -0.10 -20.09 -2.00
CA MET A 204 0.70 -20.35 -0.81
C MET A 204 -0.02 -19.92 0.47
N ARG A 205 0.41 -20.53 1.58
CA ARG A 205 -0.01 -20.16 2.94
C ARG A 205 0.65 -18.86 3.38
N VAL A 206 0.07 -18.21 4.38
CA VAL A 206 0.58 -16.96 4.97
C VAL A 206 2.08 -17.07 5.30
N GLY A 207 2.46 -18.05 6.14
CA GLY A 207 3.86 -18.20 6.56
C GLY A 207 4.82 -18.44 5.40
N ARG A 208 4.41 -19.18 4.36
CA ARG A 208 5.25 -19.42 3.19
C ARG A 208 5.40 -18.18 2.31
N ASN A 209 4.38 -17.34 2.22
CA ASN A 209 4.50 -16.04 1.56
C ASN A 209 5.52 -15.16 2.30
N MET A 210 5.46 -15.14 3.63
CA MET A 210 6.37 -14.31 4.45
C MET A 210 7.83 -14.74 4.30
N SER A 211 8.13 -16.05 4.42
CA SER A 211 9.52 -16.56 4.39
C SER A 211 10.15 -16.57 3.00
N LEU A 212 9.35 -16.42 1.92
CA LEU A 212 9.79 -16.63 0.54
C LEU A 212 11.00 -15.76 0.15
N ALA A 213 10.99 -14.47 0.49
CA ALA A 213 12.09 -13.55 0.15
C ALA A 213 13.36 -13.79 1.00
N ALA A 214 13.20 -14.34 2.21
CA ALA A 214 14.27 -14.61 3.14
C ALA A 214 14.80 -16.06 3.07
N LEU A 215 14.34 -16.88 2.12
CA LEU A 215 14.75 -18.30 2.04
C LEU A 215 16.25 -18.49 1.96
N ARG A 216 16.98 -17.56 1.31
CA ARG A 216 18.44 -17.63 1.20
C ARG A 216 19.12 -17.62 2.59
N THR A 217 18.64 -16.81 3.52
CA THR A 217 19.19 -16.71 4.88
C THR A 217 18.71 -17.84 5.78
N LEU A 218 17.51 -18.39 5.49
CA LEU A 218 16.89 -19.49 6.22
C LEU A 218 17.35 -20.87 5.74
N THR A 219 18.18 -20.93 4.68
CA THR A 219 18.65 -22.20 4.08
C THR A 219 20.13 -22.45 4.41
N HIS A 220 20.46 -23.67 4.80
CA HIS A 220 21.84 -24.14 4.96
C HIS A 220 21.98 -25.49 4.26
N LEU A 221 23.04 -25.65 3.45
CA LEU A 221 23.30 -26.88 2.68
C LEU A 221 22.05 -27.40 1.93
N PHE A 222 21.35 -26.50 1.24
CA PHE A 222 20.10 -26.76 0.50
C PHE A 222 18.89 -27.20 1.35
N GLN A 223 18.97 -27.12 2.67
CA GLN A 223 17.88 -27.46 3.57
C GLN A 223 17.39 -26.23 4.31
N VAL A 224 16.06 -26.01 4.31
CA VAL A 224 15.44 -24.94 5.08
C VAL A 224 15.46 -25.31 6.57
N LYS A 225 15.97 -24.43 7.40
CA LYS A 225 15.99 -24.54 8.86
C LYS A 225 14.59 -24.28 9.41
N ARG A 226 13.71 -25.30 9.37
CA ARG A 226 12.28 -25.15 9.68
C ARG A 226 11.98 -24.47 11.01
N LYS A 227 12.68 -24.83 12.09
CA LYS A 227 12.47 -24.19 13.40
C LYS A 227 12.80 -22.70 13.40
N GLN A 228 13.85 -22.31 12.69
CA GLN A 228 14.22 -20.90 12.53
C GLN A 228 13.18 -20.19 11.66
N GLU A 229 12.76 -20.80 10.55
CA GLU A 229 11.71 -20.26 9.68
C GLU A 229 10.41 -20.02 10.45
N GLU A 230 9.95 -20.99 11.24
CA GLU A 230 8.74 -20.87 12.06
C GLU A 230 8.84 -19.76 13.12
N ALA A 231 10.00 -19.60 13.74
CA ALA A 231 10.24 -18.54 14.72
C ALA A 231 10.22 -17.15 14.06
N GLU A 232 10.89 -16.99 12.90
CA GLU A 232 10.89 -15.73 12.15
C GLU A 232 9.49 -15.38 11.60
N ILE A 233 8.72 -16.37 11.14
CA ILE A 233 7.33 -16.17 10.71
C ILE A 233 6.48 -15.68 11.90
N SER A 234 6.58 -16.34 13.06
CA SER A 234 5.81 -15.95 14.25
C SER A 234 6.14 -14.54 14.67
N LYS A 235 7.42 -14.18 14.71
CA LYS A 235 7.89 -12.83 15.00
C LYS A 235 7.34 -11.83 14.00
N GLY A 236 7.44 -12.10 12.68
CA GLY A 236 6.94 -11.22 11.65
C GLY A 236 5.42 -11.00 11.71
N ILE A 237 4.62 -12.02 12.12
CA ILE A 237 3.19 -11.88 12.35
C ILE A 237 2.91 -10.89 13.49
N GLU A 238 3.69 -10.97 14.57
CA GLU A 238 3.57 -10.08 15.74
C GLU A 238 4.01 -8.65 15.39
N ASP A 239 5.19 -8.49 14.78
CA ASP A 239 5.80 -7.19 14.46
C ASP A 239 4.88 -6.32 13.59
N VAL A 240 4.22 -6.91 12.57
CA VAL A 240 3.31 -6.17 11.69
C VAL A 240 1.83 -6.37 12.04
N ARG A 241 1.54 -7.04 13.15
CA ARG A 241 0.18 -7.29 13.66
C ARG A 241 -0.75 -7.92 12.61
N VAL A 242 -0.30 -8.99 11.94
CA VAL A 242 -1.14 -9.73 10.98
C VAL A 242 -2.26 -10.44 11.76
N LYS A 243 -3.52 -10.13 11.43
CA LYS A 243 -4.67 -10.85 12.00
C LYS A 243 -4.91 -12.13 11.18
N ALA A 244 -4.27 -13.21 11.57
CA ALA A 244 -4.43 -14.54 11.00
C ALA A 244 -4.61 -15.57 12.12
N GLU A 245 -5.51 -16.54 11.92
CA GLU A 245 -5.72 -17.63 12.89
C GLU A 245 -4.46 -18.48 13.06
N SER A 246 -3.72 -18.68 11.99
CA SER A 246 -2.40 -19.34 11.98
C SER A 246 -1.62 -19.01 10.72
N ALA A 247 -0.29 -19.18 10.77
CA ALA A 247 0.58 -19.07 9.59
C ALA A 247 0.30 -20.13 8.50
N SER A 248 -0.50 -21.15 8.80
CA SER A 248 -0.80 -22.26 7.88
C SER A 248 -2.05 -22.05 7.03
N ILE A 249 -2.84 -21.00 7.25
CA ILE A 249 -4.01 -20.68 6.41
C ILE A 249 -3.58 -20.16 5.03
N GLY A 250 -4.47 -20.28 4.05
CA GLY A 250 -4.26 -19.73 2.71
C GLY A 250 -4.23 -18.21 2.73
N ILE A 251 -3.37 -17.59 1.92
CA ILE A 251 -3.25 -16.13 1.86
C ILE A 251 -4.57 -15.46 1.42
N THR A 252 -5.35 -16.13 0.57
CA THR A 252 -6.62 -15.63 0.04
C THR A 252 -7.74 -15.54 1.08
N SER A 253 -7.59 -16.17 2.26
CA SER A 253 -8.55 -16.05 3.36
C SER A 253 -8.39 -14.75 4.17
N LEU A 254 -7.30 -14.01 3.95
CA LEU A 254 -7.05 -12.76 4.65
C LEU A 254 -7.73 -11.57 3.94
N SER A 255 -8.15 -10.57 4.74
CA SER A 255 -8.55 -9.27 4.20
C SER A 255 -7.40 -8.58 3.49
N GLY A 256 -7.71 -7.63 2.57
CA GLY A 256 -6.71 -6.88 1.83
C GLY A 256 -5.66 -6.20 2.72
N GLY A 257 -6.06 -5.63 3.84
CA GLY A 257 -5.14 -5.03 4.82
C GLY A 257 -4.19 -6.04 5.46
N ASN A 258 -4.66 -7.25 5.79
CA ASN A 258 -3.80 -8.30 6.34
C ASN A 258 -2.89 -8.91 5.27
N GLN A 259 -3.35 -9.03 4.01
CA GLN A 259 -2.50 -9.40 2.88
C GLN A 259 -1.34 -8.40 2.70
N GLN A 260 -1.62 -7.10 2.77
CA GLN A 260 -0.61 -6.06 2.69
C GLN A 260 0.43 -6.17 3.82
N LYS A 261 -0.02 -6.42 5.04
CA LYS A 261 0.88 -6.68 6.17
C LYS A 261 1.77 -7.90 5.94
N VAL A 262 1.26 -8.96 5.30
CA VAL A 262 2.08 -10.13 4.92
C VAL A 262 3.15 -9.74 3.91
N VAL A 263 2.86 -8.88 2.92
CA VAL A 263 3.87 -8.39 1.96
C VAL A 263 4.94 -7.56 2.66
N ILE A 264 4.55 -6.70 3.60
CA ILE A 264 5.50 -5.90 4.40
C ILE A 264 6.36 -6.84 5.27
N ALA A 265 5.75 -7.79 5.98
CA ALA A 265 6.50 -8.78 6.77
C ALA A 265 7.49 -9.59 5.92
N LYS A 266 7.10 -10.01 4.71
CA LYS A 266 7.98 -10.66 3.74
C LYS A 266 9.20 -9.81 3.40
N ALA A 267 9.02 -8.50 3.22
CA ALA A 267 10.12 -7.58 2.98
C ALA A 267 11.01 -7.44 4.23
N LEU A 268 10.43 -7.25 5.42
CA LEU A 268 11.15 -7.09 6.69
C LEU A 268 11.95 -8.35 7.09
N MET A 269 11.45 -9.55 6.76
CA MET A 269 12.18 -10.81 7.01
C MET A 269 13.52 -10.92 6.27
N THR A 270 13.77 -10.09 5.26
CA THR A 270 15.08 -10.02 4.60
C THR A 270 16.09 -9.18 5.37
N ALA A 271 15.68 -8.55 6.50
CA ALA A 271 16.45 -7.58 7.27
C ALA A 271 16.95 -6.41 6.38
N PRO A 272 16.04 -5.65 5.76
CA PRO A 272 16.41 -4.60 4.82
C PRO A 272 17.13 -3.44 5.53
N ARG A 273 17.99 -2.74 4.80
CA ARG A 273 18.55 -1.43 5.16
C ARG A 273 17.80 -0.28 4.50
N MET A 274 17.15 -0.56 3.37
CA MET A 274 16.31 0.37 2.61
C MET A 274 15.02 -0.34 2.21
N LEU A 275 13.88 0.19 2.65
CA LEU A 275 12.56 -0.31 2.31
C LEU A 275 11.88 0.65 1.33
N LEU A 276 11.69 0.20 0.10
CA LEU A 276 10.94 0.90 -0.93
C LEU A 276 9.48 0.48 -0.84
N MET A 277 8.55 1.42 -0.81
CA MET A 277 7.12 1.12 -0.66
C MET A 277 6.31 1.87 -1.71
N ASP A 278 5.71 1.13 -2.65
CA ASP A 278 4.85 1.71 -3.67
C ASP A 278 3.39 1.58 -3.27
N GLU A 279 2.73 2.71 -3.07
CA GLU A 279 1.31 2.80 -2.66
C GLU A 279 0.92 1.78 -1.55
N PRO A 280 1.68 1.67 -0.42
CA PRO A 280 1.52 0.57 0.55
C PRO A 280 0.16 0.55 1.23
N THR A 281 -0.63 1.60 1.09
CA THR A 281 -1.95 1.74 1.70
C THR A 281 -3.11 1.69 0.69
N ARG A 282 -2.83 1.31 -0.56
CA ARG A 282 -3.84 1.24 -1.62
C ARG A 282 -4.83 0.09 -1.38
N GLY A 283 -6.13 0.41 -1.47
CA GLY A 283 -7.21 -0.58 -1.37
C GLY A 283 -7.27 -1.31 -0.02
N ILE A 284 -6.97 -0.62 1.08
CA ILE A 284 -7.09 -1.14 2.44
C ILE A 284 -7.86 -0.16 3.32
N ASP A 285 -8.49 -0.69 4.37
CA ASP A 285 -9.26 0.10 5.33
C ASP A 285 -8.38 0.99 6.22
N ILE A 286 -9.00 1.98 6.87
CA ILE A 286 -8.28 2.99 7.67
C ILE A 286 -7.54 2.39 8.87
N GLY A 287 -8.07 1.33 9.47
CA GLY A 287 -7.41 0.64 10.58
C GLY A 287 -6.12 -0.03 10.12
N ALA A 288 -6.17 -0.70 8.96
CA ALA A 288 -4.99 -1.29 8.35
C ALA A 288 -3.97 -0.23 7.89
N LYS A 289 -4.43 0.93 7.37
CA LYS A 289 -3.54 2.07 7.06
C LYS A 289 -2.77 2.52 8.29
N SER A 290 -3.47 2.73 9.41
CA SER A 290 -2.87 3.12 10.69
C SER A 290 -1.79 2.13 11.16
N ASP A 291 -2.09 0.83 11.10
CA ASP A 291 -1.13 -0.21 11.49
C ASP A 291 0.11 -0.19 10.59
N ILE A 292 -0.04 0.05 9.27
CA ILE A 292 1.08 0.17 8.34
C ILE A 292 1.93 1.40 8.66
N PHE A 293 1.33 2.58 8.89
CA PHE A 293 2.07 3.77 9.28
C PHE A 293 2.82 3.58 10.60
N SER A 294 2.18 2.90 11.58
CA SER A 294 2.85 2.55 12.84
C SER A 294 4.04 1.61 12.62
N THR A 295 3.92 0.65 11.70
CA THR A 295 5.01 -0.25 11.31
C THR A 295 6.14 0.51 10.63
N MET A 296 5.82 1.43 9.69
CA MET A 296 6.82 2.28 9.02
C MET A 296 7.59 3.13 10.04
N ALA A 297 6.87 3.76 10.99
CA ALA A 297 7.49 4.55 12.03
C ALA A 297 8.43 3.71 12.92
N ALA A 298 8.01 2.50 13.30
CA ALA A 298 8.83 1.59 14.10
C ALA A 298 10.09 1.13 13.34
N VAL A 299 9.95 0.81 12.05
CA VAL A 299 11.06 0.38 11.18
C VAL A 299 12.05 1.51 10.98
N ALA A 300 11.60 2.73 10.66
CA ALA A 300 12.48 3.91 10.54
C ALA A 300 13.22 4.19 11.85
N GLY A 301 12.56 4.01 13.01
CA GLY A 301 13.20 4.12 14.33
C GLY A 301 14.31 3.12 14.59
N THR A 302 14.42 2.04 13.79
CA THR A 302 15.55 1.08 13.87
C THR A 302 16.70 1.40 12.90
N GLY A 303 16.62 2.51 12.16
CA GLY A 303 17.64 2.94 11.20
C GLY A 303 17.45 2.42 9.76
N VAL A 304 16.30 1.82 9.45
CA VAL A 304 15.94 1.36 8.07
C VAL A 304 15.43 2.50 7.26
#